data_e88d08dabb3a01b648dd75ec09f1442e
#
_entry.id   e88d08dabb3a01b648dd75ec09f1442e
#
_cell.length_a   1.000
_cell.length_b   1.000
_cell.length_c   1.000
_cell.angle_alpha   90.00
_cell.angle_beta   90.00
_cell.angle_gamma   90.00
#
_symmetry.space_group_name_H-M   'P 1'
#
loop_
_entity.id
_entity.type
_entity.pdbx_description
1 polymer ?
#
loop_
_entity_poly.entity_id
_entity_poly.type
_entity_poly.pdbx_seq_one_letter_code
_entity_poly.pdbx_strand_id
1 'polypeptide(L)'
;TPTTPSRSTDASTTPLIPEKVGLFGVDESFNPCNDFYNYACNKWAVDTPLAHNESYISYSFHTLFLKNERELSKLLSPDRSTGYFPQLSEFFSSCMDEGTLDTVGLQPLLTAVDEMLSAGSVESTVAWMHRHQFGALFSTYVTQSPVNSSLPVLSLGTGGLGLPSKSYYEADARNSSRVVAYLNHLDSLAKLLVTHGNAQVRSIFAGLDNVANDVLDLESRLGVEQWSPEESRDPQHMYDAIGFAGVDARTTSFDWSAYASAVGIDTSLPSVQQLVLHEPRTMLDALQSVLVDYAEPTAPHNRIFKAYLVLHMTSALAPFVTAPFRDEYLRYSNVVHGRTEDLSRFYYCLGWLENSPLGMVLSQLYVLRHFSHDQRAAAEDLVERVQAAFGKRLDNSAWLDEQSRAGAREKLTKMTNHIGFPDVWPSAEGLALLRSDSLLANVMAVRVFQTTEAHAELGKPVDQGKWYMLPHEVNAYYDPLINSIFFPAGILQAPF
;
A
#
# COMPACT_ATOMS: atom_id res chain seq x y z
N THR A 1 15.63 40.81 5.33
CA THR A 1 14.59 39.88 5.77
C THR A 1 13.82 39.43 4.53
N PRO A 2 13.99 38.21 4.04
CA PRO A 2 13.15 37.68 2.98
C PRO A 2 11.82 37.25 3.61
N THR A 3 10.74 37.80 3.09
CA THR A 3 9.37 37.44 3.43
C THR A 3 9.09 36.06 2.85
N THR A 4 8.80 35.10 3.70
CA THR A 4 8.21 33.80 3.38
C THR A 4 6.88 34.01 2.62
N PRO A 5 6.64 33.36 1.48
CA PRO A 5 5.32 33.40 0.84
C PRO A 5 4.31 32.66 1.71
N SER A 6 3.19 33.32 2.01
CA SER A 6 2.07 32.70 2.70
C SER A 6 1.53 31.55 1.85
N ARG A 7 1.49 30.33 2.44
CA ARG A 7 0.80 29.17 1.87
C ARG A 7 -0.66 29.54 1.61
N SER A 8 -1.08 29.53 0.34
CA SER A 8 -2.49 29.67 -0.01
C SER A 8 -3.23 28.38 0.36
N THR A 9 -4.23 28.50 1.21
CA THR A 9 -5.15 27.42 1.59
C THR A 9 -6.22 27.15 0.52
N ASP A 10 -5.97 27.55 -0.72
CA ASP A 10 -6.96 27.43 -1.79
C ASP A 10 -6.98 26.00 -2.37
N ALA A 11 -8.04 25.27 -2.04
CA ALA A 11 -8.38 23.95 -2.60
C ALA A 11 -8.75 24.03 -4.11
N SER A 12 -8.48 25.14 -4.78
CA SER A 12 -8.95 25.44 -6.15
C SER A 12 -7.96 25.15 -7.26
N THR A 13 -6.75 24.62 -6.99
CA THR A 13 -5.79 24.25 -8.04
C THR A 13 -5.93 22.79 -8.47
N THR A 14 -7.17 22.32 -8.65
CA THR A 14 -7.42 21.05 -9.34
C THR A 14 -7.17 21.26 -10.84
N PRO A 15 -6.44 20.36 -11.53
CA PRO A 15 -6.22 20.47 -12.96
C PRO A 15 -7.55 20.63 -13.70
N LEU A 16 -7.63 21.63 -14.58
CA LEU A 16 -8.78 21.83 -15.45
C LEU A 16 -8.83 20.68 -16.47
N ILE A 17 -9.47 19.56 -16.11
CA ILE A 17 -9.87 18.59 -17.14
C ILE A 17 -10.99 19.29 -17.94
N PRO A 18 -10.89 19.36 -19.27
CA PRO A 18 -11.96 19.90 -20.08
C PRO A 18 -13.28 19.17 -19.77
N GLU A 19 -14.36 19.91 -19.47
CA GLU A 19 -15.69 19.34 -19.23
C GLU A 19 -16.26 18.58 -20.43
N LYS A 20 -15.64 18.71 -21.60
CA LYS A 20 -16.04 18.02 -22.81
C LYS A 20 -15.20 16.75 -22.99
N VAL A 21 -15.72 15.63 -22.53
CA VAL A 21 -15.33 14.31 -23.01
C VAL A 21 -15.89 14.17 -24.43
N GLY A 22 -15.18 14.68 -25.41
CA GLY A 22 -15.48 14.58 -26.83
C GLY A 22 -14.21 14.25 -27.59
N LEU A 23 -14.32 13.66 -28.74
CA LEU A 23 -13.19 13.46 -29.65
C LEU A 23 -12.51 14.82 -29.85
N PHE A 24 -11.29 14.96 -29.34
CA PHE A 24 -10.43 16.09 -29.65
C PHE A 24 -10.24 16.08 -31.18
N GLY A 25 -10.47 17.20 -31.81
CA GLY A 25 -10.28 17.27 -33.26
C GLY A 25 -8.83 16.88 -33.60
N VAL A 26 -8.62 16.33 -34.78
CA VAL A 26 -7.28 16.02 -35.30
C VAL A 26 -6.49 17.30 -35.54
N ASP A 27 -5.17 17.20 -35.49
CA ASP A 27 -4.25 18.28 -35.87
C ASP A 27 -3.87 18.13 -37.35
N GLU A 28 -4.59 18.85 -38.24
CA GLU A 28 -4.41 18.80 -39.68
C GLU A 28 -3.05 19.34 -40.14
N SER A 29 -2.25 19.94 -39.27
CA SER A 29 -0.88 20.37 -39.60
C SER A 29 0.06 19.16 -39.82
N PHE A 30 -0.30 17.99 -39.31
CA PHE A 30 0.43 16.73 -39.49
C PHE A 30 -0.21 15.89 -40.61
N ASN A 31 0.64 15.33 -41.48
CA ASN A 31 0.17 14.38 -42.48
C ASN A 31 -0.02 13.00 -41.83
N PRO A 32 -1.25 12.41 -41.82
CA PRO A 32 -1.53 11.14 -41.13
C PRO A 32 -0.74 9.95 -41.71
N CYS A 33 -0.28 10.03 -42.97
CA CYS A 33 0.57 9.00 -43.56
C CYS A 33 2.02 9.04 -43.07
N ASN A 34 2.46 10.19 -42.56
CA ASN A 34 3.84 10.39 -42.08
C ASN A 34 3.92 10.32 -40.56
N ASP A 35 2.95 10.92 -39.87
CA ASP A 35 2.90 10.97 -38.40
C ASP A 35 1.45 10.92 -37.93
N PHE A 36 0.93 9.71 -37.86
CA PHE A 36 -0.45 9.49 -37.43
C PHE A 36 -0.68 9.83 -35.96
N TYR A 37 0.34 9.64 -35.10
CA TYR A 37 0.22 9.94 -33.68
C TYR A 37 -0.01 11.44 -33.45
N ASN A 38 0.83 12.30 -33.99
CA ASN A 38 0.65 13.75 -33.83
C ASN A 38 -0.61 14.25 -34.56
N TYR A 39 -0.94 13.69 -35.74
CA TYR A 39 -2.21 13.99 -36.38
C TYR A 39 -3.41 13.74 -35.48
N ALA A 40 -3.43 12.61 -34.77
CA ALA A 40 -4.57 12.19 -33.94
C ALA A 40 -4.55 12.80 -32.53
N CYS A 41 -3.37 13.03 -31.92
CA CYS A 41 -3.21 13.30 -30.48
C CYS A 41 -2.63 14.67 -30.15
N ASN A 42 -1.92 15.35 -31.08
CA ASN A 42 -1.18 16.57 -30.76
C ASN A 42 -2.09 17.69 -30.22
N LYS A 43 -3.27 17.85 -30.79
CA LYS A 43 -4.21 18.88 -30.33
C LYS A 43 -4.60 18.71 -28.87
N TRP A 44 -4.88 17.45 -28.45
CA TRP A 44 -5.13 17.16 -27.04
C TRP A 44 -3.91 17.45 -26.16
N ALA A 45 -2.71 17.05 -26.59
CA ALA A 45 -1.48 17.26 -25.83
C ALA A 45 -1.17 18.75 -25.59
N VAL A 46 -1.43 19.59 -26.61
CA VAL A 46 -1.26 21.05 -26.50
C VAL A 46 -2.33 21.70 -25.61
N ASP A 47 -3.59 21.26 -25.73
CA ASP A 47 -4.73 21.82 -24.99
C ASP A 47 -4.82 21.32 -23.53
N THR A 48 -4.01 20.28 -23.17
CA THR A 48 -4.05 19.65 -21.85
C THR A 48 -2.64 19.64 -21.22
N PRO A 49 -2.15 20.79 -20.73
CA PRO A 49 -0.83 20.87 -20.11
C PRO A 49 -0.81 20.04 -18.81
N LEU A 50 0.34 19.40 -18.54
CA LEU A 50 0.58 18.67 -17.31
C LEU A 50 0.53 19.63 -16.11
N ALA A 51 -0.24 19.30 -15.09
CA ALA A 51 -0.24 20.06 -13.86
C ALA A 51 1.06 19.83 -13.06
N HIS A 52 1.50 20.83 -12.30
CA HIS A 52 2.78 20.77 -11.57
C HIS A 52 2.85 19.66 -10.51
N ASN A 53 1.71 19.25 -9.96
CA ASN A 53 1.59 18.17 -8.98
C ASN A 53 1.42 16.78 -9.62
N GLU A 54 1.39 16.70 -10.96
CA GLU A 54 1.26 15.45 -11.70
C GLU A 54 2.57 15.08 -12.39
N SER A 55 2.91 13.79 -12.42
CA SER A 55 4.07 13.27 -13.14
C SER A 55 3.77 12.87 -14.57
N TYR A 56 2.50 12.64 -14.89
CA TYR A 56 2.02 12.32 -16.24
C TYR A 56 0.53 12.64 -16.37
N ILE A 57 0.06 12.75 -17.60
CA ILE A 57 -1.37 12.80 -17.92
C ILE A 57 -1.63 11.97 -19.17
N SER A 58 -2.75 11.25 -19.20
CA SER A 58 -3.18 10.48 -20.37
C SER A 58 -4.68 10.62 -20.58
N TYR A 59 -5.11 10.66 -21.85
CA TYR A 59 -6.53 10.59 -22.21
C TYR A 59 -6.99 9.14 -22.21
N SER A 60 -7.27 8.63 -21.02
CA SER A 60 -7.73 7.25 -20.82
C SER A 60 -8.34 7.12 -19.42
N PHE A 61 -8.14 6.01 -18.77
CA PHE A 61 -8.56 5.78 -17.38
C PHE A 61 -8.03 6.83 -16.39
N HIS A 62 -6.91 7.47 -16.67
CA HIS A 62 -6.38 8.54 -15.81
C HIS A 62 -7.33 9.76 -15.73
N THR A 63 -7.96 10.14 -16.84
CA THR A 63 -8.97 11.23 -16.79
C THR A 63 -10.21 10.85 -15.98
N LEU A 64 -10.61 9.59 -16.03
CA LEU A 64 -11.69 9.07 -15.20
C LEU A 64 -11.30 9.00 -13.73
N PHE A 65 -10.08 8.58 -13.43
CA PHE A 65 -9.51 8.59 -12.08
C PHE A 65 -9.57 10.01 -11.47
N LEU A 66 -9.06 11.02 -12.16
CA LEU A 66 -9.11 12.41 -11.70
C LEU A 66 -10.55 12.93 -11.52
N LYS A 67 -11.51 12.46 -12.33
CA LYS A 67 -12.94 12.77 -12.14
C LYS A 67 -13.47 12.14 -10.86
N ASN A 68 -13.17 10.86 -10.61
CA ASN A 68 -13.60 10.17 -9.40
C ASN A 68 -13.00 10.79 -8.13
N GLU A 69 -11.72 11.18 -8.15
CA GLU A 69 -11.11 11.90 -7.03
C GLU A 69 -11.84 13.21 -6.69
N ARG A 70 -12.29 13.96 -7.70
CA ARG A 70 -13.11 15.17 -7.48
C ARG A 70 -14.46 14.85 -6.84
N GLU A 71 -15.10 13.76 -7.24
CA GLU A 71 -16.35 13.35 -6.61
C GLU A 71 -16.11 12.89 -5.16
N LEU A 72 -15.03 12.16 -4.89
CA LEU A 72 -14.62 11.80 -3.53
C LEU A 72 -14.35 13.04 -2.67
N SER A 73 -13.71 14.07 -3.24
CA SER A 73 -13.46 15.33 -2.53
C SER A 73 -14.74 16.03 -2.07
N LYS A 74 -15.77 15.98 -2.91
CA LYS A 74 -17.08 16.54 -2.55
C LYS A 74 -17.79 15.72 -1.47
N LEU A 75 -17.56 14.38 -1.43
CA LEU A 75 -18.13 13.51 -0.42
C LEU A 75 -17.48 13.69 0.96
N LEU A 76 -16.18 14.00 0.98
CA LEU A 76 -15.40 14.22 2.21
C LEU A 76 -15.56 15.66 2.78
N SER A 77 -16.29 16.54 2.09
CA SER A 77 -16.54 17.88 2.63
C SER A 77 -17.38 17.81 3.91
N PRO A 78 -17.10 18.66 4.94
CA PRO A 78 -17.72 18.59 6.27
C PRO A 78 -19.25 18.56 6.25
N ASP A 79 -19.88 19.24 5.30
CA ASP A 79 -21.35 19.36 5.20
C ASP A 79 -22.03 18.05 4.76
N ARG A 80 -21.31 17.08 4.24
CA ARG A 80 -21.88 15.89 3.60
C ARG A 80 -21.53 14.55 4.23
N SER A 81 -20.40 14.44 4.94
CA SER A 81 -19.90 13.19 5.50
C SER A 81 -20.39 12.88 6.92
N THR A 82 -20.80 13.90 7.67
CA THR A 82 -21.03 13.83 9.12
C THR A 82 -22.24 12.99 9.56
N GLY A 83 -23.16 12.63 8.65
CA GLY A 83 -24.39 11.92 9.03
C GLY A 83 -24.36 10.39 8.87
N TYR A 84 -23.52 9.84 7.98
CA TYR A 84 -23.58 8.43 7.59
C TYR A 84 -22.44 7.58 8.13
N PHE A 85 -21.23 8.14 8.24
CA PHE A 85 -20.03 7.39 8.63
C PHE A 85 -19.13 8.25 9.54
N PRO A 86 -19.39 8.27 10.86
CA PRO A 86 -18.66 9.12 11.80
C PRO A 86 -17.15 8.86 11.81
N GLN A 87 -16.72 7.59 11.69
CA GLN A 87 -15.29 7.23 11.70
C GLN A 87 -14.54 7.86 10.52
N LEU A 88 -15.16 7.88 9.33
CA LEU A 88 -14.58 8.49 8.13
C LEU A 88 -14.40 10.00 8.30
N SER A 89 -15.44 10.68 8.79
CA SER A 89 -15.42 12.13 9.02
C SER A 89 -14.40 12.50 10.10
N GLU A 90 -14.37 11.76 11.20
CA GLU A 90 -13.48 11.99 12.34
C GLU A 90 -12.01 11.81 11.92
N PHE A 91 -11.69 10.74 11.21
CA PHE A 91 -10.35 10.52 10.71
C PHE A 91 -9.94 11.62 9.73
N PHE A 92 -10.77 11.90 8.74
CA PHE A 92 -10.42 12.87 7.69
C PHE A 92 -10.24 14.28 8.25
N SER A 93 -11.11 14.73 9.15
CA SER A 93 -10.98 16.04 9.78
C SER A 93 -9.71 16.14 10.64
N SER A 94 -9.39 15.10 11.41
CA SER A 94 -8.14 15.06 12.19
C SER A 94 -6.89 15.04 11.31
N CYS A 95 -6.97 14.39 10.14
CA CYS A 95 -5.89 14.38 9.16
C CYS A 95 -5.67 15.76 8.52
N MET A 96 -6.73 16.51 8.26
CA MET A 96 -6.66 17.84 7.66
C MET A 96 -6.19 18.94 8.63
N ASP A 97 -6.30 18.72 9.95
CA ASP A 97 -5.97 19.72 10.97
C ASP A 97 -4.47 19.71 11.34
N GLU A 98 -3.66 20.30 10.46
CA GLU A 98 -2.20 20.45 10.69
C GLU A 98 -1.88 21.33 11.90
N GLY A 99 -2.74 22.30 12.25
CA GLY A 99 -2.55 23.18 13.40
C GLY A 99 -2.61 22.42 14.73
N THR A 100 -3.54 21.48 14.87
CA THR A 100 -3.61 20.58 16.02
C THR A 100 -2.38 19.67 16.07
N LEU A 101 -1.88 19.14 14.95
CA LEU A 101 -0.68 18.32 14.91
C LEU A 101 0.56 19.06 15.45
N ASP A 102 0.73 20.33 15.05
CA ASP A 102 1.84 21.15 15.53
C ASP A 102 1.72 21.49 17.03
N THR A 103 0.49 21.64 17.53
CA THR A 103 0.21 21.90 18.94
C THR A 103 0.45 20.67 19.82
N VAL A 104 0.00 19.49 19.37
CA VAL A 104 0.21 18.20 20.06
C VAL A 104 1.70 17.84 20.08
N GLY A 105 2.42 18.22 19.04
CA GLY A 105 3.87 18.06 18.99
C GLY A 105 4.31 16.62 18.71
N LEU A 106 5.53 16.29 19.10
CA LEU A 106 6.16 14.99 18.83
C LEU A 106 5.83 13.92 19.88
N GLN A 107 5.19 14.28 20.99
CA GLN A 107 4.97 13.37 22.13
C GLN A 107 4.29 12.06 21.75
N PRO A 108 3.25 12.01 20.88
CA PRO A 108 2.64 10.74 20.49
C PRO A 108 3.60 9.78 19.77
N LEU A 109 4.49 10.29 18.92
CA LEU A 109 5.53 9.49 18.27
C LEU A 109 6.54 8.96 19.30
N LEU A 110 6.98 9.82 20.23
CA LEU A 110 7.94 9.41 21.27
C LEU A 110 7.35 8.34 22.19
N THR A 111 6.06 8.43 22.52
CA THR A 111 5.36 7.39 23.29
C THR A 111 5.34 6.06 22.53
N ALA A 112 5.03 6.07 21.24
CA ALA A 112 5.04 4.86 20.41
C ALA A 112 6.46 4.25 20.29
N VAL A 113 7.51 5.09 20.20
CA VAL A 113 8.90 4.62 20.22
C VAL A 113 9.24 3.97 21.57
N ASP A 114 8.84 4.59 22.68
CA ASP A 114 9.12 4.07 24.03
C ASP A 114 8.39 2.74 24.27
N GLU A 115 7.14 2.60 23.82
CA GLU A 115 6.38 1.34 23.84
C GLU A 115 7.08 0.25 23.05
N MET A 116 7.46 0.51 21.80
CA MET A 116 8.17 -0.43 20.93
C MET A 116 9.48 -0.90 21.56
N LEU A 117 10.31 0.03 22.07
CA LEU A 117 11.60 -0.30 22.68
C LEU A 117 11.47 -1.02 24.02
N SER A 118 10.32 -0.90 24.71
CA SER A 118 10.02 -1.54 25.98
C SER A 118 9.38 -2.93 25.84
N ALA A 119 9.21 -3.45 24.64
CA ALA A 119 8.56 -4.74 24.40
C ALA A 119 9.31 -5.97 24.96
N GLY A 120 10.56 -5.81 25.38
CA GLY A 120 11.30 -6.75 26.23
C GLY A 120 12.18 -7.75 25.48
N SER A 121 11.77 -8.27 24.32
CA SER A 121 12.58 -9.14 23.47
C SER A 121 12.60 -8.67 22.02
N VAL A 122 13.48 -9.25 21.20
CA VAL A 122 13.54 -8.95 19.75
C VAL A 122 12.21 -9.37 19.10
N GLU A 123 11.70 -10.56 19.42
CA GLU A 123 10.44 -11.10 18.88
C GLU A 123 9.26 -10.18 19.23
N SER A 124 9.16 -9.76 20.48
CA SER A 124 8.08 -8.86 20.93
C SER A 124 8.20 -7.47 20.28
N THR A 125 9.42 -6.97 20.07
CA THR A 125 9.66 -5.69 19.39
C THR A 125 9.27 -5.76 17.91
N VAL A 126 9.68 -6.82 17.21
CA VAL A 126 9.31 -7.06 15.81
C VAL A 126 7.80 -7.30 15.68
N ALA A 127 7.21 -8.06 16.60
CA ALA A 127 5.76 -8.27 16.64
C ALA A 127 4.99 -6.97 16.88
N TRP A 128 5.47 -6.09 17.75
CA TRP A 128 4.91 -4.76 17.95
C TRP A 128 4.94 -3.94 16.65
N MET A 129 6.08 -3.92 15.95
CA MET A 129 6.24 -3.26 14.66
C MET A 129 5.24 -3.80 13.63
N HIS A 130 5.17 -5.12 13.47
CA HIS A 130 4.28 -5.76 12.50
C HIS A 130 2.80 -5.58 12.82
N ARG A 131 2.43 -5.66 14.10
CA ARG A 131 1.05 -5.41 14.55
C ARG A 131 0.58 -4.01 14.18
N HIS A 132 1.50 -3.02 14.18
CA HIS A 132 1.22 -1.65 13.79
C HIS A 132 1.59 -1.37 12.31
N GLN A 133 1.83 -2.42 11.50
CA GLN A 133 2.18 -2.33 10.09
C GLN A 133 3.43 -1.46 9.81
N PHE A 134 4.41 -1.53 10.69
CA PHE A 134 5.76 -1.03 10.41
C PHE A 134 6.63 -2.19 9.96
N GLY A 135 7.34 -2.02 8.84
CA GLY A 135 8.26 -3.04 8.36
C GLY A 135 9.47 -3.19 9.30
N ALA A 136 9.81 -4.44 9.64
CA ALA A 136 11.00 -4.78 10.42
C ALA A 136 11.50 -6.18 10.05
N LEU A 137 12.73 -6.31 9.60
CA LEU A 137 13.44 -7.56 9.28
C LEU A 137 12.79 -8.45 8.20
N PHE A 138 11.51 -8.73 8.32
CA PHE A 138 10.72 -9.56 7.40
C PHE A 138 9.28 -9.04 7.37
N SER A 139 8.42 -9.65 6.58
CA SER A 139 6.98 -9.39 6.56
C SER A 139 6.19 -10.68 6.73
N THR A 140 5.06 -10.62 7.43
CA THR A 140 4.08 -11.69 7.47
C THR A 140 2.73 -11.18 7.00
N TYR A 141 2.04 -11.98 6.22
CA TYR A 141 0.73 -11.64 5.67
C TYR A 141 -0.08 -12.90 5.38
N VAL A 142 -1.38 -12.75 5.25
CA VAL A 142 -2.31 -13.84 4.95
C VAL A 142 -2.63 -13.85 3.47
N THR A 143 -2.42 -14.98 2.80
CA THR A 143 -2.75 -15.17 1.38
C THR A 143 -3.55 -16.44 1.18
N GLN A 144 -4.09 -16.62 -0.02
CA GLN A 144 -4.63 -17.91 -0.42
C GLN A 144 -3.50 -18.89 -0.74
N SER A 145 -3.65 -20.16 -0.33
CA SER A 145 -2.69 -21.19 -0.69
C SER A 145 -2.73 -21.48 -2.21
N PRO A 146 -1.60 -21.41 -2.92
CA PRO A 146 -1.56 -21.71 -4.35
C PRO A 146 -1.89 -23.18 -4.69
N VAL A 147 -1.76 -24.08 -3.72
CA VAL A 147 -2.05 -25.52 -3.90
C VAL A 147 -3.46 -25.90 -3.43
N ASN A 148 -4.07 -25.07 -2.60
CA ASN A 148 -5.47 -25.22 -2.18
C ASN A 148 -6.10 -23.85 -1.94
N SER A 149 -6.64 -23.25 -2.99
CA SER A 149 -7.21 -21.91 -2.96
C SER A 149 -8.42 -21.71 -2.02
N SER A 150 -8.92 -22.80 -1.41
CA SER A 150 -9.98 -22.70 -0.40
C SER A 150 -9.46 -22.36 1.00
N LEU A 151 -8.13 -22.36 1.19
CA LEU A 151 -7.51 -22.16 2.49
C LEU A 151 -6.61 -20.92 2.49
N PRO A 152 -6.80 -19.98 3.43
CA PRO A 152 -5.82 -18.95 3.70
C PRO A 152 -4.63 -19.57 4.43
N VAL A 153 -3.42 -19.12 4.12
CA VAL A 153 -2.17 -19.53 4.76
C VAL A 153 -1.39 -18.32 5.24
N LEU A 154 -0.60 -18.51 6.29
CA LEU A 154 0.36 -17.52 6.72
C LEU A 154 1.54 -17.54 5.75
N SER A 155 1.91 -16.38 5.27
CA SER A 155 3.04 -16.20 4.35
C SER A 155 4.14 -15.36 4.99
N LEU A 156 5.39 -15.68 4.64
CA LEU A 156 6.60 -15.02 5.07
C LEU A 156 7.34 -14.48 3.83
N GLY A 157 7.74 -13.24 3.88
CA GLY A 157 8.52 -12.59 2.82
C GLY A 157 9.53 -11.59 3.38
N THR A 158 10.31 -11.00 2.50
CA THR A 158 11.22 -9.93 2.88
C THR A 158 10.42 -8.70 3.34
N GLY A 159 10.93 -8.01 4.36
CA GLY A 159 10.31 -6.82 4.91
C GLY A 159 11.30 -5.93 5.64
N GLY A 160 10.84 -4.80 6.14
CA GLY A 160 11.70 -3.85 6.83
C GLY A 160 12.73 -3.17 5.93
N LEU A 161 12.36 -2.91 4.69
CA LEU A 161 13.19 -2.27 3.68
C LEU A 161 12.60 -0.91 3.29
N GLY A 162 13.44 0.11 3.19
CA GLY A 162 13.02 1.47 2.81
C GLY A 162 13.04 1.72 1.31
N LEU A 163 13.60 0.82 0.50
CA LEU A 163 13.67 0.90 -0.95
C LEU A 163 12.89 -0.25 -1.60
N PRO A 164 12.30 -0.05 -2.78
CA PRO A 164 11.21 -0.90 -3.29
C PRO A 164 11.64 -2.21 -3.93
N SER A 165 12.92 -2.45 -4.20
CA SER A 165 13.37 -3.67 -4.89
C SER A 165 14.84 -3.98 -4.67
N LYS A 166 15.21 -5.25 -4.87
CA LYS A 166 16.57 -5.79 -4.78
C LYS A 166 17.63 -4.90 -5.45
N SER A 167 17.35 -4.42 -6.65
CA SER A 167 18.30 -3.63 -7.45
C SER A 167 18.81 -2.36 -6.76
N TYR A 168 18.07 -1.81 -5.79
CA TYR A 168 18.52 -0.63 -5.03
C TYR A 168 19.48 -0.98 -3.88
N TYR A 169 19.58 -2.25 -3.49
CA TYR A 169 20.43 -2.76 -2.43
C TYR A 169 21.75 -3.32 -2.93
N GLU A 170 21.91 -3.46 -4.25
CA GLU A 170 23.15 -3.89 -4.89
C GLU A 170 24.23 -2.81 -4.76
N ALA A 171 25.50 -3.24 -4.73
CA ALA A 171 26.62 -2.35 -4.41
C ALA A 171 26.79 -1.17 -5.39
N ASP A 172 26.46 -1.35 -6.66
CA ASP A 172 26.54 -0.35 -7.72
C ASP A 172 25.37 0.67 -7.67
N ALA A 173 24.29 0.35 -6.97
CA ALA A 173 23.12 1.24 -6.85
C ALA A 173 23.29 2.39 -5.86
N ARG A 174 24.32 2.36 -5.00
CA ARG A 174 24.54 3.34 -3.92
C ARG A 174 24.56 4.80 -4.36
N ASN A 175 25.00 5.07 -5.58
CA ASN A 175 25.04 6.42 -6.14
C ASN A 175 23.82 6.78 -6.99
N SER A 176 22.82 5.91 -7.07
CA SER A 176 21.58 6.23 -7.77
C SER A 176 20.82 7.35 -7.06
N SER A 177 20.11 8.18 -7.81
CA SER A 177 19.39 9.35 -7.26
C SER A 177 18.38 8.95 -6.18
N ARG A 178 17.75 7.79 -6.31
CA ARG A 178 16.77 7.28 -5.36
C ARG A 178 17.43 6.82 -4.05
N VAL A 179 18.54 6.09 -4.12
CA VAL A 179 19.29 5.67 -2.92
C VAL A 179 19.86 6.89 -2.19
N VAL A 180 20.43 7.84 -2.92
CA VAL A 180 20.93 9.10 -2.32
C VAL A 180 19.80 9.89 -1.66
N ALA A 181 18.62 9.95 -2.28
CA ALA A 181 17.46 10.61 -1.67
C ALA A 181 17.01 9.91 -0.38
N TYR A 182 17.03 8.58 -0.37
CA TYR A 182 16.71 7.77 0.81
C TYR A 182 17.71 8.00 1.96
N LEU A 183 19.00 7.95 1.67
CA LEU A 183 20.05 8.25 2.67
C LEU A 183 19.89 9.64 3.27
N ASN A 184 19.65 10.65 2.43
CA ASN A 184 19.39 12.02 2.88
C ASN A 184 18.12 12.11 3.75
N HIS A 185 17.09 11.32 3.44
CA HIS A 185 15.87 11.24 4.23
C HIS A 185 16.13 10.66 5.63
N LEU A 186 16.81 9.52 5.72
CA LEU A 186 17.17 8.91 6.99
C LEU A 186 18.03 9.84 7.86
N ASP A 187 19.02 10.50 7.26
CA ASP A 187 19.87 11.48 7.93
C ASP A 187 19.10 12.68 8.47
N SER A 188 18.15 13.20 7.68
CA SER A 188 17.29 14.30 8.08
C SER A 188 16.39 13.91 9.24
N LEU A 189 15.76 12.74 9.18
CA LEU A 189 14.93 12.22 10.27
C LEU A 189 15.75 12.00 11.53
N ALA A 190 16.96 11.44 11.43
CA ALA A 190 17.84 11.26 12.60
C ALA A 190 18.20 12.61 13.26
N LYS A 191 18.53 13.63 12.47
CA LYS A 191 18.80 15.00 12.98
C LYS A 191 17.56 15.62 13.66
N LEU A 192 16.38 15.45 13.08
CA LEU A 192 15.12 15.91 13.68
C LEU A 192 14.85 15.20 15.02
N LEU A 193 15.06 13.89 15.08
CA LEU A 193 14.91 13.08 16.28
C LEU A 193 15.92 13.46 17.36
N VAL A 194 17.17 13.76 17.02
CA VAL A 194 18.18 14.25 17.97
C VAL A 194 17.79 15.64 18.50
N THR A 195 17.24 16.50 17.67
CA THR A 195 16.86 17.87 18.01
C THR A 195 15.61 17.92 18.88
N HIS A 196 14.58 17.17 18.53
CA HIS A 196 13.24 17.26 19.12
C HIS A 196 12.86 16.06 20.00
N GLY A 197 13.62 14.95 19.94
CA GLY A 197 13.34 13.72 20.66
C GLY A 197 13.62 13.81 22.18
N ASN A 198 13.16 12.80 22.93
CA ASN A 198 13.45 12.62 24.34
C ASN A 198 14.88 12.08 24.59
N ALA A 199 15.27 11.92 25.83
CA ALA A 199 16.61 11.44 26.21
C ALA A 199 16.90 10.02 25.68
N GLN A 200 15.89 9.13 25.66
CA GLN A 200 16.02 7.77 25.17
C GLN A 200 16.32 7.75 23.66
N VAL A 201 15.53 8.46 22.86
CA VAL A 201 15.74 8.59 21.42
C VAL A 201 17.12 9.19 21.12
N ARG A 202 17.48 10.30 21.77
CA ARG A 202 18.81 10.90 21.59
C ARG A 202 19.95 9.94 21.91
N SER A 203 19.81 9.08 22.93
CA SER A 203 20.84 8.10 23.28
C SER A 203 21.08 7.03 22.20
N ILE A 204 20.06 6.70 21.40
CA ILE A 204 20.18 5.77 20.27
C ILE A 204 21.10 6.33 19.20
N PHE A 205 20.95 7.62 18.88
CA PHE A 205 21.70 8.27 17.79
C PHE A 205 23.06 8.85 18.24
N ALA A 206 23.33 8.92 19.53
CA ALA A 206 24.57 9.52 20.06
C ALA A 206 25.83 8.77 19.55
N GLY A 207 26.71 9.47 18.79
CA GLY A 207 27.94 8.88 18.22
C GLY A 207 27.70 7.88 17.08
N LEU A 208 26.56 7.91 16.42
CA LEU A 208 26.33 7.27 15.12
C LEU A 208 26.51 8.33 14.04
N ASP A 209 27.75 8.49 13.54
CA ASP A 209 28.08 9.55 12.59
C ASP A 209 27.58 9.27 11.15
N ASN A 210 27.31 7.98 10.83
CA ASN A 210 26.88 7.53 9.51
C ASN A 210 25.58 6.71 9.57
N VAL A 211 24.65 7.04 10.45
CA VAL A 211 23.47 6.22 10.75
C VAL A 211 22.66 5.82 9.51
N ALA A 212 22.52 6.70 8.52
CA ALA A 212 21.79 6.39 7.29
C ALA A 212 22.47 5.27 6.48
N ASN A 213 23.81 5.30 6.36
CA ASN A 213 24.56 4.23 5.70
C ASN A 213 24.55 2.94 6.52
N ASP A 214 24.67 3.03 7.84
CA ASP A 214 24.64 1.86 8.73
C ASP A 214 23.27 1.15 8.62
N VAL A 215 22.17 1.91 8.52
CA VAL A 215 20.82 1.37 8.31
C VAL A 215 20.70 0.75 6.91
N LEU A 216 21.18 1.42 5.86
CA LEU A 216 21.16 0.88 4.51
C LEU A 216 22.03 -0.40 4.40
N ASP A 217 23.13 -0.50 5.14
CA ASP A 217 23.96 -1.71 5.18
C ASP A 217 23.22 -2.88 5.84
N LEU A 218 22.46 -2.63 6.91
CA LEU A 218 21.59 -3.64 7.52
C LEU A 218 20.52 -4.09 6.50
N GLU A 219 19.79 -3.13 5.91
CA GLU A 219 18.76 -3.42 4.92
C GLU A 219 19.31 -4.17 3.70
N SER A 220 20.51 -3.82 3.23
CA SER A 220 21.13 -4.45 2.06
C SER A 220 21.39 -5.94 2.26
N ARG A 221 21.69 -6.38 3.50
CA ARG A 221 21.85 -7.81 3.80
C ARG A 221 20.57 -8.60 3.55
N LEU A 222 19.41 -8.00 3.80
CA LEU A 222 18.11 -8.60 3.54
C LEU A 222 17.64 -8.35 2.10
N GLY A 223 17.83 -7.13 1.61
CA GLY A 223 17.31 -6.66 0.33
C GLY A 223 17.89 -7.37 -0.88
N VAL A 224 19.16 -7.79 -0.83
CA VAL A 224 19.80 -8.54 -1.93
C VAL A 224 19.32 -9.99 -2.05
N GLU A 225 18.65 -10.52 -1.05
CA GLU A 225 18.11 -11.88 -1.04
C GLU A 225 16.67 -11.97 -1.57
N GLN A 226 16.08 -10.86 -1.97
CA GLN A 226 14.76 -10.86 -2.63
C GLN A 226 14.83 -11.53 -4.01
N TRP A 227 13.71 -12.09 -4.46
CA TRP A 227 13.50 -12.32 -5.88
C TRP A 227 13.56 -11.01 -6.67
N SER A 228 14.11 -11.05 -7.88
CA SER A 228 13.93 -9.94 -8.82
C SER A 228 12.44 -9.79 -9.19
N PRO A 229 12.00 -8.62 -9.71
CA PRO A 229 10.62 -8.45 -10.17
C PRO A 229 10.20 -9.46 -11.25
N GLU A 230 11.14 -9.99 -12.03
CA GLU A 230 10.92 -11.03 -13.03
C GLU A 230 10.75 -12.41 -12.35
N GLU A 231 11.65 -12.76 -11.44
CA GLU A 231 11.63 -14.03 -10.70
C GLU A 231 10.39 -14.14 -9.80
N SER A 232 9.95 -13.04 -9.18
CA SER A 232 8.77 -13.02 -8.32
C SER A 232 7.45 -13.27 -9.06
N ARG A 233 7.46 -13.26 -10.41
CA ARG A 233 6.29 -13.60 -11.24
C ARG A 233 6.23 -15.06 -11.64
N ASP A 234 7.28 -15.84 -11.37
CA ASP A 234 7.27 -17.29 -11.61
C ASP A 234 6.47 -17.98 -10.49
N PRO A 235 5.34 -18.65 -10.81
CA PRO A 235 4.54 -19.34 -9.79
C PRO A 235 5.32 -20.42 -9.02
N GLN A 236 6.40 -20.97 -9.58
CA GLN A 236 7.23 -21.95 -8.91
C GLN A 236 8.08 -21.33 -7.80
N HIS A 237 8.46 -20.06 -7.93
CA HIS A 237 9.16 -19.31 -6.90
C HIS A 237 8.25 -18.81 -5.78
N MET A 238 6.94 -18.67 -6.04
CA MET A 238 5.98 -18.09 -5.11
C MET A 238 5.46 -19.07 -4.05
N TYR A 239 5.91 -20.33 -4.07
CA TYR A 239 5.38 -21.32 -3.15
C TYR A 239 6.46 -22.26 -2.63
N ASP A 240 6.91 -21.98 -1.42
CA ASP A 240 7.75 -22.90 -0.62
C ASP A 240 7.07 -23.13 0.75
N ALA A 241 6.38 -24.24 0.89
CA ALA A 241 5.73 -24.64 2.15
C ALA A 241 6.78 -25.09 3.16
N ILE A 242 7.51 -24.16 3.74
CA ILE A 242 8.62 -24.45 4.65
C ILE A 242 8.13 -24.87 6.05
N GLY A 243 6.97 -24.33 6.50
CA GLY A 243 6.45 -24.51 7.85
C GLY A 243 7.31 -23.87 8.94
N PHE A 244 6.76 -23.75 10.15
CA PHE A 244 7.48 -23.17 11.29
C PHE A 244 8.77 -23.91 11.60
N ALA A 245 8.77 -25.25 11.60
CA ALA A 245 9.96 -26.06 11.88
C ALA A 245 11.11 -25.80 10.89
N GLY A 246 10.78 -25.52 9.62
CA GLY A 246 11.80 -25.20 8.62
C GLY A 246 12.37 -23.80 8.79
N VAL A 247 11.57 -22.86 9.26
CA VAL A 247 12.03 -21.50 9.59
C VAL A 247 12.87 -21.51 10.85
N ASP A 248 12.41 -22.17 11.93
CA ASP A 248 13.16 -22.35 13.18
C ASP A 248 14.56 -22.96 12.96
N ALA A 249 14.64 -23.95 12.07
CA ALA A 249 15.92 -24.62 11.78
C ALA A 249 16.96 -23.68 11.11
N ARG A 250 16.52 -22.62 10.44
CA ARG A 250 17.39 -21.66 9.74
C ARG A 250 17.63 -20.38 10.52
N THR A 251 16.73 -20.02 11.42
CA THR A 251 16.76 -18.75 12.19
C THR A 251 16.72 -19.04 13.68
N THR A 252 17.76 -19.73 14.16
CA THR A 252 17.85 -20.25 15.54
C THR A 252 17.96 -19.16 16.61
N SER A 253 18.27 -17.93 16.22
CA SER A 253 18.31 -16.74 17.11
C SER A 253 16.97 -16.01 17.20
N PHE A 254 15.86 -16.60 16.73
CA PHE A 254 14.56 -15.99 16.78
C PHE A 254 13.47 -17.00 17.19
N ASP A 255 12.78 -16.74 18.28
CA ASP A 255 11.68 -17.58 18.75
C ASP A 255 10.39 -17.24 17.99
N TRP A 256 10.10 -17.97 16.91
CA TRP A 256 8.91 -17.79 16.09
C TRP A 256 7.61 -18.03 16.84
N SER A 257 7.60 -18.89 17.87
CA SER A 257 6.42 -19.12 18.69
C SER A 257 6.11 -17.91 19.57
N ALA A 258 7.14 -17.32 20.17
CA ALA A 258 7.01 -16.09 20.95
C ALA A 258 6.56 -14.92 20.05
N TYR A 259 7.12 -14.77 18.86
CA TYR A 259 6.71 -13.79 17.87
C TYR A 259 5.23 -13.97 17.47
N ALA A 260 4.83 -15.18 17.05
CA ALA A 260 3.47 -15.46 16.62
C ALA A 260 2.44 -15.15 17.72
N SER A 261 2.74 -15.55 18.97
CA SER A 261 1.91 -15.22 20.12
C SER A 261 1.80 -13.70 20.33
N ALA A 262 2.92 -12.96 20.23
CA ALA A 262 2.96 -11.53 20.46
C ALA A 262 2.22 -10.72 19.36
N VAL A 263 2.25 -11.20 18.11
CA VAL A 263 1.52 -10.55 16.99
C VAL A 263 0.04 -10.99 16.91
N GLY A 264 -0.37 -12.01 17.69
CA GLY A 264 -1.73 -12.50 17.78
C GLY A 264 -2.08 -13.60 16.75
N ILE A 265 -1.09 -14.40 16.33
CA ILE A 265 -1.28 -15.54 15.42
C ILE A 265 -1.40 -16.85 16.24
N ASP A 266 -2.45 -17.61 16.01
CA ASP A 266 -2.63 -18.94 16.61
C ASP A 266 -1.86 -20.00 15.83
N THR A 267 -0.71 -20.40 16.36
CA THR A 267 0.15 -21.42 15.77
C THR A 267 -0.40 -22.83 15.79
N SER A 268 -1.51 -23.08 16.48
CA SER A 268 -2.17 -24.40 16.47
C SER A 268 -2.98 -24.67 15.20
N LEU A 269 -3.27 -23.64 14.43
CA LEU A 269 -4.04 -23.74 13.19
C LEU A 269 -3.25 -24.43 12.08
N PRO A 270 -3.83 -25.42 11.37
CA PRO A 270 -3.15 -26.10 10.25
C PRO A 270 -2.71 -25.16 9.14
N SER A 271 -3.47 -24.11 8.86
CA SER A 271 -3.16 -23.07 7.88
C SER A 271 -1.91 -22.23 8.26
N VAL A 272 -1.66 -22.09 9.55
CA VAL A 272 -0.47 -21.40 10.09
C VAL A 272 0.73 -22.36 10.09
N GLN A 273 0.53 -23.63 10.41
CA GLN A 273 1.58 -24.66 10.35
C GLN A 273 2.13 -24.87 8.94
N GLN A 274 1.36 -24.56 7.91
CA GLN A 274 1.77 -24.63 6.51
C GLN A 274 2.57 -23.40 6.05
N LEU A 275 3.05 -22.55 6.94
CA LEU A 275 3.79 -21.32 6.62
C LEU A 275 4.49 -21.39 5.26
N VAL A 276 4.16 -20.45 4.37
CA VAL A 276 4.68 -20.38 2.99
C VAL A 276 5.73 -19.29 2.90
N LEU A 277 6.89 -19.62 2.40
CA LEU A 277 7.94 -18.66 2.09
C LEU A 277 7.79 -18.20 0.63
N HIS A 278 7.72 -16.89 0.42
CA HIS A 278 7.61 -16.25 -0.89
C HIS A 278 8.93 -15.69 -1.41
N GLU A 279 10.03 -16.04 -0.76
CA GLU A 279 11.39 -15.57 -1.08
C GLU A 279 12.36 -16.74 -1.17
N PRO A 280 13.58 -16.55 -1.73
CA PRO A 280 14.61 -17.56 -1.65
C PRO A 280 14.91 -17.95 -0.20
N ARG A 281 15.19 -19.23 0.05
CA ARG A 281 15.54 -19.69 1.41
C ARG A 281 16.78 -19.01 1.98
N THR A 282 17.65 -18.45 1.12
CA THR A 282 18.82 -17.66 1.52
C THR A 282 18.42 -16.39 2.29
N MET A 283 17.20 -15.89 2.11
CA MET A 283 16.66 -14.79 2.93
C MET A 283 16.65 -15.15 4.43
N LEU A 284 16.33 -16.40 4.79
CA LEU A 284 16.36 -16.85 6.18
C LEU A 284 17.79 -16.92 6.74
N ASP A 285 18.76 -17.28 5.91
CA ASP A 285 20.17 -17.31 6.32
C ASP A 285 20.69 -15.88 6.53
N ALA A 286 20.28 -14.94 5.66
CA ALA A 286 20.56 -13.52 5.83
C ALA A 286 19.86 -12.94 7.08
N LEU A 287 18.61 -13.30 7.32
CA LEU A 287 17.88 -12.92 8.53
C LEU A 287 18.60 -13.42 9.78
N GLN A 288 19.03 -14.69 9.81
CA GLN A 288 19.81 -15.23 10.92
C GLN A 288 21.09 -14.42 11.17
N SER A 289 21.82 -14.06 10.10
CA SER A 289 23.02 -13.23 10.21
C SER A 289 22.72 -11.85 10.79
N VAL A 290 21.64 -11.22 10.33
CA VAL A 290 21.22 -9.89 10.86
C VAL A 290 20.77 -9.99 12.32
N LEU A 291 20.05 -11.03 12.72
CA LEU A 291 19.65 -11.25 14.09
C LEU A 291 20.86 -11.32 15.03
N VAL A 292 21.87 -12.12 14.68
CA VAL A 292 23.10 -12.28 15.48
C VAL A 292 23.93 -11.00 15.55
N ASP A 293 24.10 -10.32 14.41
CA ASP A 293 25.01 -9.18 14.32
C ASP A 293 24.40 -7.86 14.83
N TYR A 294 23.06 -7.73 14.76
CA TYR A 294 22.37 -6.47 15.01
C TYR A 294 21.26 -6.55 16.08
N ALA A 295 20.42 -7.58 16.05
CA ALA A 295 19.19 -7.56 16.83
C ALA A 295 19.37 -8.05 18.26
N GLU A 296 20.20 -9.03 18.50
CA GLU A 296 20.49 -9.53 19.86
C GLU A 296 20.91 -8.39 20.79
N PRO A 297 20.46 -8.38 22.07
CA PRO A 297 20.78 -7.30 23.02
C PRO A 297 22.28 -7.06 23.23
N THR A 298 23.09 -8.11 23.07
CA THR A 298 24.56 -8.09 23.19
C THR A 298 25.28 -7.96 21.87
N ALA A 299 24.55 -7.88 20.76
CA ALA A 299 25.13 -7.78 19.42
C ALA A 299 25.96 -6.49 19.28
N PRO A 300 27.08 -6.55 18.54
CA PRO A 300 27.97 -5.40 18.38
C PRO A 300 27.28 -4.19 17.74
N HIS A 301 26.25 -4.41 16.95
CA HIS A 301 25.50 -3.38 16.22
C HIS A 301 24.07 -3.16 16.74
N ASN A 302 23.74 -3.61 17.95
CA ASN A 302 22.37 -3.49 18.50
C ASN A 302 21.82 -2.05 18.51
N ARG A 303 22.69 -1.06 18.68
CA ARG A 303 22.28 0.33 18.64
C ARG A 303 21.86 0.79 17.21
N ILE A 304 22.51 0.26 16.17
CA ILE A 304 22.11 0.47 14.78
C ILE A 304 20.76 -0.19 14.54
N PHE A 305 20.51 -1.38 15.07
CA PHE A 305 19.20 -2.01 14.99
C PHE A 305 18.08 -1.17 15.60
N LYS A 306 18.31 -0.59 16.78
CA LYS A 306 17.34 0.33 17.39
C LYS A 306 17.13 1.58 16.54
N ALA A 307 18.19 2.15 15.98
CA ALA A 307 18.10 3.31 15.07
C ALA A 307 17.30 2.96 13.82
N TYR A 308 17.53 1.78 13.23
CA TYR A 308 16.78 1.25 12.09
C TYR A 308 15.27 1.18 12.40
N LEU A 309 14.87 0.55 13.51
CA LEU A 309 13.45 0.46 13.89
C LEU A 309 12.81 1.84 14.09
N VAL A 310 13.52 2.72 14.81
CA VAL A 310 13.02 4.09 15.09
C VAL A 310 12.91 4.91 13.80
N LEU A 311 13.88 4.81 12.88
CA LEU A 311 13.84 5.54 11.61
C LEU A 311 12.72 5.02 10.70
N HIS A 312 12.53 3.71 10.59
CA HIS A 312 11.42 3.12 9.83
C HIS A 312 10.05 3.58 10.35
N MET A 313 9.85 3.49 11.66
CA MET A 313 8.61 3.97 12.28
C MET A 313 8.42 5.48 12.09
N THR A 314 9.48 6.28 12.30
CA THR A 314 9.43 7.73 12.12
C THR A 314 9.13 8.11 10.67
N SER A 315 9.78 7.47 9.70
CA SER A 315 9.50 7.70 8.27
C SER A 315 8.03 7.44 7.93
N ALA A 316 7.48 6.33 8.42
CA ALA A 316 6.08 5.97 8.20
C ALA A 316 5.08 6.90 8.91
N LEU A 317 5.48 7.51 10.03
CA LEU A 317 4.64 8.39 10.84
C LEU A 317 4.93 9.88 10.64
N ALA A 318 5.98 10.26 9.91
CA ALA A 318 6.36 11.65 9.66
C ALA A 318 5.21 12.54 9.16
N PRO A 319 4.31 12.06 8.27
CA PRO A 319 3.17 12.85 7.80
C PRO A 319 2.12 13.18 8.88
N PHE A 320 2.16 12.50 10.04
CA PHE A 320 1.15 12.58 11.10
C PHE A 320 1.64 13.29 12.36
N VAL A 321 2.79 13.93 12.29
CA VAL A 321 3.40 14.67 13.39
C VAL A 321 3.69 16.12 13.01
N THR A 322 4.63 16.79 13.65
CA THR A 322 4.93 18.23 13.47
C THR A 322 5.46 18.59 12.07
N ALA A 323 5.31 19.85 11.69
CA ALA A 323 5.70 20.40 10.41
C ALA A 323 7.11 20.00 9.94
N PRO A 324 8.19 20.05 10.74
CA PRO A 324 9.53 19.66 10.27
C PRO A 324 9.61 18.22 9.73
N PHE A 325 8.86 17.30 10.33
CA PHE A 325 8.81 15.90 9.86
C PHE A 325 7.94 15.75 8.60
N ARG A 326 6.81 16.47 8.55
CA ARG A 326 5.94 16.50 7.37
C ARG A 326 6.65 17.07 6.16
N ASP A 327 7.38 18.17 6.34
CA ASP A 327 8.14 18.83 5.26
C ASP A 327 9.25 17.90 4.73
N GLU A 328 9.96 17.20 5.62
CA GLU A 328 10.97 16.21 5.21
C GLU A 328 10.34 15.04 4.44
N TYR A 329 9.19 14.52 4.89
CA TYR A 329 8.48 13.48 4.18
C TYR A 329 8.06 13.94 2.77
N LEU A 330 7.50 15.14 2.62
CA LEU A 330 7.11 15.70 1.33
C LEU A 330 8.31 15.87 0.42
N ARG A 331 9.43 16.42 0.93
CA ARG A 331 10.68 16.54 0.19
C ARG A 331 11.15 15.19 -0.38
N TYR A 332 11.17 14.15 0.46
CA TYR A 332 11.56 12.80 0.03
C TYR A 332 10.56 12.20 -0.95
N SER A 333 9.28 12.28 -0.66
CA SER A 333 8.20 11.78 -1.50
C SER A 333 8.22 12.42 -2.90
N ASN A 334 8.49 13.71 -3.00
CA ASN A 334 8.60 14.40 -4.29
C ASN A 334 9.74 13.84 -5.15
N VAL A 335 10.91 13.58 -4.55
CA VAL A 335 12.02 12.96 -5.28
C VAL A 335 11.66 11.55 -5.75
N VAL A 336 11.05 10.74 -4.89
CA VAL A 336 10.67 9.36 -5.22
C VAL A 336 9.65 9.29 -6.34
N HIS A 337 8.69 10.21 -6.37
CA HIS A 337 7.59 10.23 -7.34
C HIS A 337 7.83 11.19 -8.52
N GLY A 338 8.96 11.90 -8.56
CA GLY A 338 9.29 12.85 -9.63
C GLY A 338 8.36 14.07 -9.66
N ARG A 339 7.86 14.51 -8.51
CA ARG A 339 6.99 15.69 -8.40
C ARG A 339 7.83 16.96 -8.27
N THR A 340 7.32 18.04 -8.85
CA THR A 340 7.94 19.38 -8.74
C THR A 340 7.26 20.27 -7.68
N GLU A 341 6.10 19.88 -7.21
CA GLU A 341 5.34 20.53 -6.14
C GLU A 341 4.85 19.51 -5.11
N ASP A 342 4.59 19.99 -3.90
CA ASP A 342 4.10 19.16 -2.81
C ASP A 342 2.70 18.62 -3.09
N LEU A 343 2.48 17.35 -2.73
CA LEU A 343 1.14 16.78 -2.69
C LEU A 343 0.31 17.56 -1.65
N SER A 344 -0.86 18.03 -2.04
CA SER A 344 -1.73 18.74 -1.10
C SER A 344 -2.14 17.83 0.07
N ARG A 345 -2.36 18.43 1.23
CA ARG A 345 -2.79 17.69 2.43
C ARG A 345 -4.05 16.87 2.19
N PHE A 346 -4.98 17.42 1.39
CA PHE A 346 -6.21 16.73 0.99
C PHE A 346 -5.91 15.38 0.32
N TYR A 347 -5.09 15.38 -0.74
CA TYR A 347 -4.76 14.16 -1.48
C TYR A 347 -3.93 13.17 -0.65
N TYR A 348 -3.11 13.67 0.24
CA TYR A 348 -2.41 12.83 1.20
C TYR A 348 -3.40 12.09 2.12
N CYS A 349 -4.34 12.82 2.72
CA CYS A 349 -5.35 12.26 3.62
C CYS A 349 -6.31 11.31 2.89
N LEU A 350 -6.70 11.64 1.66
CA LEU A 350 -7.51 10.77 0.81
C LEU A 350 -6.79 9.46 0.51
N GLY A 351 -5.55 9.51 0.01
CA GLY A 351 -4.77 8.31 -0.30
C GLY A 351 -4.52 7.43 0.92
N TRP A 352 -4.37 8.02 2.10
CA TRP A 352 -4.26 7.23 3.32
C TRP A 352 -5.57 6.53 3.68
N LEU A 353 -6.72 7.20 3.54
CA LEU A 353 -8.04 6.60 3.73
C LEU A 353 -8.25 5.41 2.78
N GLU A 354 -7.92 5.59 1.50
CA GLU A 354 -8.06 4.56 0.47
C GLU A 354 -7.21 3.32 0.76
N ASN A 355 -6.03 3.50 1.35
CA ASN A 355 -5.15 2.40 1.76
C ASN A 355 -5.45 1.86 3.17
N SER A 356 -6.63 2.15 3.70
CA SER A 356 -7.09 1.71 5.02
C SER A 356 -8.47 1.04 4.93
N PRO A 357 -8.97 0.35 5.98
CA PRO A 357 -10.34 -0.18 6.01
C PRO A 357 -11.43 0.88 5.80
N LEU A 358 -11.09 2.15 6.08
CA LEU A 358 -11.98 3.28 5.82
C LEU A 358 -12.19 3.55 4.32
N GLY A 359 -11.33 3.03 3.45
CA GLY A 359 -11.48 3.07 1.99
C GLY A 359 -12.75 2.35 1.52
N MET A 360 -13.10 1.21 2.14
CA MET A 360 -14.37 0.53 1.84
C MET A 360 -15.58 1.34 2.32
N VAL A 361 -15.48 2.02 3.45
CA VAL A 361 -16.53 2.94 3.96
C VAL A 361 -16.71 4.13 3.02
N LEU A 362 -15.61 4.72 2.53
CA LEU A 362 -15.61 5.77 1.53
C LEU A 362 -16.24 5.28 0.21
N SER A 363 -15.90 4.05 -0.21
CA SER A 363 -16.47 3.42 -1.40
C SER A 363 -17.98 3.23 -1.29
N GLN A 364 -18.48 2.83 -0.13
CA GLN A 364 -19.91 2.69 0.09
C GLN A 364 -20.63 4.02 -0.09
N LEU A 365 -20.06 5.11 0.43
CA LEU A 365 -20.60 6.45 0.24
C LEU A 365 -20.57 6.89 -1.24
N TYR A 366 -19.47 6.56 -1.95
CA TYR A 366 -19.34 6.81 -3.39
C TYR A 366 -20.41 6.06 -4.20
N VAL A 367 -20.55 4.76 -3.97
CA VAL A 367 -21.54 3.91 -4.68
C VAL A 367 -22.96 4.40 -4.47
N LEU A 368 -23.34 4.75 -3.23
CA LEU A 368 -24.66 5.30 -2.94
C LEU A 368 -25.01 6.57 -3.73
N ARG A 369 -24.01 7.30 -4.22
CA ARG A 369 -24.20 8.58 -4.95
C ARG A 369 -23.99 8.45 -6.45
N HIS A 370 -23.14 7.53 -6.90
CA HIS A 370 -22.62 7.54 -8.27
C HIS A 370 -22.85 6.24 -9.04
N PHE A 371 -23.39 5.19 -8.41
CA PHE A 371 -23.61 3.92 -9.09
C PHE A 371 -24.93 3.25 -8.67
N SER A 372 -25.88 3.24 -9.58
CA SER A 372 -27.22 2.69 -9.34
C SER A 372 -27.28 1.17 -9.61
N HIS A 373 -28.32 0.52 -9.09
CA HIS A 373 -28.61 -0.88 -9.41
C HIS A 373 -28.87 -1.10 -10.89
N ASP A 374 -29.47 -0.13 -11.62
CA ASP A 374 -29.70 -0.23 -13.06
C ASP A 374 -28.37 -0.22 -13.84
N GLN A 375 -27.40 0.59 -13.41
CA GLN A 375 -26.05 0.60 -13.99
C GLN A 375 -25.33 -0.73 -13.72
N ARG A 376 -25.49 -1.29 -12.51
CA ARG A 376 -24.96 -2.63 -12.19
C ARG A 376 -25.55 -3.69 -13.14
N ALA A 377 -26.87 -3.74 -13.27
CA ALA A 377 -27.56 -4.70 -14.13
C ALA A 377 -27.15 -4.57 -15.61
N ALA A 378 -26.97 -3.34 -16.10
CA ALA A 378 -26.49 -3.11 -17.47
C ALA A 378 -25.05 -3.61 -17.68
N ALA A 379 -24.17 -3.43 -16.69
CA ALA A 379 -22.80 -3.94 -16.75
C ALA A 379 -22.76 -5.48 -16.63
N GLU A 380 -23.61 -6.08 -15.80
CA GLU A 380 -23.78 -7.53 -15.69
C GLU A 380 -24.22 -8.14 -17.05
N ASP A 381 -25.25 -7.58 -17.70
CA ASP A 381 -25.69 -8.02 -19.04
C ASP A 381 -24.58 -7.92 -20.08
N LEU A 382 -23.78 -6.85 -20.04
CA LEU A 382 -22.64 -6.70 -20.94
C LEU A 382 -21.59 -7.80 -20.72
N VAL A 383 -21.20 -8.06 -19.47
CA VAL A 383 -20.23 -9.10 -19.12
C VAL A 383 -20.73 -10.48 -19.55
N GLU A 384 -22.00 -10.81 -19.28
CA GLU A 384 -22.62 -12.07 -19.71
C GLU A 384 -22.60 -12.25 -21.23
N ARG A 385 -22.88 -11.19 -21.99
CA ARG A 385 -22.80 -11.23 -23.47
C ARG A 385 -21.36 -11.46 -23.96
N VAL A 386 -20.37 -10.84 -23.32
CA VAL A 386 -18.95 -11.05 -23.63
C VAL A 386 -18.55 -12.50 -23.34
N GLN A 387 -18.95 -13.05 -22.19
CA GLN A 387 -18.70 -14.44 -21.83
C GLN A 387 -19.38 -15.42 -22.79
N ALA A 388 -20.61 -15.15 -23.18
CA ALA A 388 -21.33 -15.96 -24.19
C ALA A 388 -20.64 -15.92 -25.57
N ALA A 389 -20.15 -14.76 -25.99
CA ALA A 389 -19.39 -14.61 -27.23
C ALA A 389 -18.05 -15.35 -27.15
N PHE A 390 -17.37 -15.31 -26.02
CA PHE A 390 -16.13 -16.03 -25.77
C PHE A 390 -16.36 -17.55 -25.83
N GLY A 391 -17.44 -18.07 -25.22
CA GLY A 391 -17.83 -19.46 -25.33
C GLY A 391 -17.99 -19.94 -26.78
N LYS A 392 -18.66 -19.13 -27.60
CA LYS A 392 -18.79 -19.44 -29.07
C LYS A 392 -17.43 -19.45 -29.78
N ARG A 393 -16.48 -18.58 -29.37
CA ARG A 393 -15.13 -18.61 -29.96
C ARG A 393 -14.34 -19.84 -29.54
N LEU A 394 -14.46 -20.29 -28.28
CA LEU A 394 -13.84 -21.53 -27.82
C LEU A 394 -14.30 -22.72 -28.65
N ASP A 395 -15.62 -22.80 -28.99
CA ASP A 395 -16.17 -23.86 -29.82
C ASP A 395 -15.57 -23.90 -31.21
N ASN A 396 -15.32 -22.76 -31.80
CA ASN A 396 -14.84 -22.61 -33.16
C ASN A 396 -13.30 -22.50 -33.27
N SER A 397 -12.56 -22.62 -32.14
CA SER A 397 -11.09 -22.55 -32.13
C SER A 397 -10.46 -23.80 -32.70
N ALA A 398 -9.86 -23.70 -33.90
CA ALA A 398 -9.27 -24.83 -34.59
C ALA A 398 -7.98 -25.37 -33.97
N TRP A 399 -7.31 -24.57 -33.13
CA TRP A 399 -6.06 -24.93 -32.44
C TRP A 399 -6.26 -25.64 -31.11
N LEU A 400 -7.49 -25.63 -30.55
CA LEU A 400 -7.83 -26.37 -29.35
C LEU A 400 -8.22 -27.80 -29.70
N ASP A 401 -7.59 -28.77 -29.03
CA ASP A 401 -8.08 -30.13 -28.99
C ASP A 401 -9.36 -30.26 -28.17
N GLU A 402 -10.02 -31.40 -28.21
CA GLU A 402 -11.31 -31.62 -27.53
C GLU A 402 -11.19 -31.53 -26.02
N GLN A 403 -10.11 -32.05 -25.43
CA GLN A 403 -9.88 -32.03 -24.01
C GLN A 403 -9.63 -30.60 -23.50
N SER A 404 -8.78 -29.83 -24.16
CA SER A 404 -8.50 -28.42 -23.85
C SER A 404 -9.74 -27.56 -24.02
N ARG A 405 -10.57 -27.82 -25.04
CA ARG A 405 -11.83 -27.10 -25.25
C ARG A 405 -12.82 -27.36 -24.13
N ALA A 406 -12.98 -28.63 -23.72
CA ALA A 406 -13.87 -29.01 -22.62
C ALA A 406 -13.42 -28.34 -21.32
N GLY A 407 -12.12 -28.37 -21.00
CA GLY A 407 -11.57 -27.69 -19.80
C GLY A 407 -11.77 -26.18 -19.85
N ALA A 408 -11.54 -25.52 -20.98
CA ALA A 408 -11.76 -24.08 -21.13
C ALA A 408 -13.25 -23.71 -20.96
N ARG A 409 -14.17 -24.53 -21.46
CA ARG A 409 -15.61 -24.33 -21.22
C ARG A 409 -16.00 -24.51 -19.76
N GLU A 410 -15.48 -25.53 -19.11
CA GLU A 410 -15.73 -25.76 -17.68
C GLU A 410 -15.24 -24.55 -16.87
N LYS A 411 -14.04 -24.06 -17.15
CA LYS A 411 -13.50 -22.86 -16.49
C LYS A 411 -14.38 -21.62 -16.71
N LEU A 412 -14.84 -21.39 -17.96
CA LEU A 412 -15.74 -20.27 -18.26
C LEU A 412 -17.09 -20.41 -17.54
N THR A 413 -17.66 -21.61 -17.47
CA THR A 413 -18.93 -21.84 -16.78
C THR A 413 -18.84 -21.63 -15.26
N LYS A 414 -17.67 -21.92 -14.67
CA LYS A 414 -17.41 -21.76 -13.23
C LYS A 414 -16.92 -20.35 -12.87
N MET A 415 -16.72 -19.48 -13.85
CA MET A 415 -16.28 -18.11 -13.59
C MET A 415 -17.39 -17.31 -12.91
N THR A 416 -17.05 -16.61 -11.84
CA THR A 416 -17.96 -15.70 -11.12
C THR A 416 -17.67 -14.24 -11.46
N ASN A 417 -18.72 -13.43 -11.45
CA ASN A 417 -18.65 -12.01 -11.82
C ASN A 417 -19.02 -11.16 -10.61
N HIS A 418 -18.15 -10.22 -10.25
CA HIS A 418 -18.38 -9.25 -9.19
C HIS A 418 -18.40 -7.85 -9.80
N ILE A 419 -19.58 -7.23 -9.86
CA ILE A 419 -19.82 -6.00 -10.62
C ILE A 419 -20.20 -4.86 -9.68
N GLY A 420 -19.48 -3.76 -9.80
CA GLY A 420 -19.76 -2.50 -9.12
C GLY A 420 -19.26 -2.45 -7.68
N PHE A 421 -19.77 -3.30 -6.81
CA PHE A 421 -19.51 -3.26 -5.38
C PHE A 421 -19.84 -4.61 -4.70
N PRO A 422 -19.30 -4.90 -3.51
CA PRO A 422 -19.54 -6.15 -2.78
C PRO A 422 -21.01 -6.25 -2.32
N ASP A 423 -21.57 -7.45 -2.38
CA ASP A 423 -22.94 -7.72 -1.88
C ASP A 423 -23.02 -7.53 -0.37
N VAL A 424 -21.95 -7.85 0.35
CA VAL A 424 -21.80 -7.62 1.79
C VAL A 424 -20.62 -6.69 2.00
N TRP A 425 -20.89 -5.50 2.50
CA TRP A 425 -19.83 -4.51 2.77
C TRP A 425 -19.01 -4.93 4.01
N PRO A 426 -17.67 -4.85 3.94
CA PRO A 426 -16.83 -5.03 5.12
C PRO A 426 -17.21 -4.01 6.21
N SER A 427 -17.31 -4.47 7.44
CA SER A 427 -17.66 -3.62 8.59
C SER A 427 -16.40 -2.98 9.19
N ALA A 428 -16.51 -1.72 9.55
CA ALA A 428 -15.52 -1.02 10.38
C ALA A 428 -16.00 -0.87 11.85
N GLU A 429 -17.03 -1.62 12.27
CA GLU A 429 -17.59 -1.51 13.62
C GLU A 429 -16.61 -1.87 14.74
N GLY A 430 -15.67 -2.80 14.48
CA GLY A 430 -14.59 -3.14 15.41
C GLY A 430 -13.51 -2.05 15.55
N LEU A 431 -13.50 -1.07 14.69
CA LEU A 431 -12.61 0.08 14.78
C LEU A 431 -13.16 1.05 15.84
N ALA A 432 -12.41 1.24 16.93
CA ALA A 432 -12.78 2.19 17.97
C ALA A 432 -13.03 3.60 17.38
N LEU A 433 -14.02 4.30 17.90
CA LEU A 433 -14.27 5.69 17.51
C LEU A 433 -13.00 6.51 17.65
N LEU A 434 -12.61 7.14 16.56
CA LEU A 434 -11.37 7.87 16.45
C LEU A 434 -11.54 9.26 17.04
N ARG A 435 -10.58 9.71 17.82
CA ARG A 435 -10.61 11.02 18.43
C ARG A 435 -10.11 12.09 17.45
N SER A 436 -10.83 13.20 17.33
CA SER A 436 -10.46 14.32 16.43
C SER A 436 -9.11 14.97 16.78
N ASP A 437 -8.72 14.91 18.06
CA ASP A 437 -7.52 15.53 18.58
C ASP A 437 -6.26 14.65 18.57
N SER A 438 -6.34 13.44 18.00
CA SER A 438 -5.25 12.47 18.06
C SER A 438 -5.07 11.66 16.78
N LEU A 439 -4.66 12.35 15.72
CA LEU A 439 -4.45 11.68 14.41
C LEU A 439 -3.50 10.49 14.48
N LEU A 440 -2.37 10.61 15.18
CA LEU A 440 -1.40 9.50 15.26
C LEU A 440 -2.01 8.29 15.97
N ALA A 441 -2.77 8.48 17.04
CA ALA A 441 -3.49 7.40 17.72
C ALA A 441 -4.53 6.75 16.78
N ASN A 442 -5.22 7.54 15.97
CA ASN A 442 -6.15 7.05 14.96
C ASN A 442 -5.43 6.18 13.91
N VAL A 443 -4.29 6.63 13.39
CA VAL A 443 -3.46 5.88 12.44
C VAL A 443 -3.02 4.54 13.05
N MET A 444 -2.55 4.56 14.30
CA MET A 444 -2.12 3.35 15.00
C MET A 444 -3.29 2.37 15.22
N ALA A 445 -4.45 2.87 15.65
CA ALA A 445 -5.66 2.04 15.85
C ALA A 445 -6.13 1.38 14.55
N VAL A 446 -6.14 2.12 13.44
CA VAL A 446 -6.50 1.60 12.13
C VAL A 446 -5.54 0.49 11.68
N ARG A 447 -4.23 0.67 11.85
CA ARG A 447 -3.21 -0.33 11.50
C ARG A 447 -3.35 -1.61 12.31
N VAL A 448 -3.56 -1.49 13.63
CA VAL A 448 -3.81 -2.65 14.51
C VAL A 448 -5.09 -3.38 14.10
N PHE A 449 -6.15 -2.65 13.78
CA PHE A 449 -7.40 -3.22 13.29
C PHE A 449 -7.18 -4.03 12.01
N GLN A 450 -6.49 -3.47 11.00
CA GLN A 450 -6.17 -4.16 9.75
C GLN A 450 -5.40 -5.46 9.98
N THR A 451 -4.36 -5.43 10.82
CA THR A 451 -3.57 -6.63 11.13
C THR A 451 -4.42 -7.68 11.84
N THR A 452 -5.27 -7.27 12.78
CA THR A 452 -6.16 -8.18 13.51
C THR A 452 -7.18 -8.84 12.58
N GLU A 453 -7.81 -8.07 11.69
CA GLU A 453 -8.77 -8.61 10.71
C GLU A 453 -8.09 -9.57 9.72
N ALA A 454 -6.88 -9.23 9.26
CA ALA A 454 -6.13 -10.12 8.36
C ALA A 454 -5.80 -11.46 9.05
N HIS A 455 -5.33 -11.44 10.30
CA HIS A 455 -5.02 -12.66 11.03
C HIS A 455 -6.30 -13.48 11.37
N ALA A 456 -7.43 -12.80 11.57
CA ALA A 456 -8.71 -13.45 11.83
C ALA A 456 -9.25 -14.26 10.63
N GLU A 457 -8.68 -14.13 9.44
CA GLU A 457 -8.99 -14.97 8.28
C GLU A 457 -8.36 -16.38 8.39
N LEU A 458 -7.24 -16.51 9.12
CA LEU A 458 -6.58 -17.80 9.32
C LEU A 458 -7.54 -18.80 9.99
N GLY A 459 -7.58 -20.02 9.45
CA GLY A 459 -8.48 -21.08 9.92
C GLY A 459 -9.94 -20.98 9.45
N LYS A 460 -10.30 -19.94 8.68
CA LYS A 460 -11.60 -19.80 8.03
C LYS A 460 -11.50 -20.17 6.54
N PRO A 461 -12.60 -20.60 5.90
CA PRO A 461 -12.64 -20.71 4.45
C PRO A 461 -12.39 -19.35 3.79
N VAL A 462 -11.74 -19.38 2.62
CA VAL A 462 -11.54 -18.15 1.81
C VAL A 462 -12.88 -17.55 1.42
N ASP A 463 -13.04 -16.26 1.66
CA ASP A 463 -14.19 -15.49 1.17
C ASP A 463 -14.02 -15.20 -0.33
N GLN A 464 -14.80 -15.91 -1.17
CA GLN A 464 -14.78 -15.73 -2.62
C GLN A 464 -15.40 -14.40 -3.08
N GLY A 465 -16.12 -13.71 -2.20
CA GLY A 465 -16.71 -12.39 -2.45
C GLY A 465 -15.84 -11.22 -2.00
N LYS A 466 -14.65 -11.50 -1.45
CA LYS A 466 -13.73 -10.46 -0.94
C LYS A 466 -13.16 -9.62 -2.08
N TRP A 467 -13.30 -8.31 -1.95
CA TRP A 467 -12.75 -7.33 -2.89
C TRP A 467 -11.37 -6.85 -2.41
N TYR A 468 -10.39 -6.89 -3.32
CA TYR A 468 -9.04 -6.35 -3.07
C TYR A 468 -8.89 -4.92 -3.59
N MET A 469 -9.71 -4.52 -4.57
CA MET A 469 -9.81 -3.14 -5.06
C MET A 469 -11.01 -2.44 -4.44
N LEU A 470 -10.88 -1.14 -4.24
CA LEU A 470 -11.98 -0.33 -3.74
C LEU A 470 -13.03 -0.12 -4.84
N PRO A 471 -14.33 -0.21 -4.53
CA PRO A 471 -15.41 0.03 -5.52
C PRO A 471 -15.38 1.37 -6.25
N HIS A 472 -14.70 2.39 -5.76
CA HIS A 472 -14.52 3.66 -6.47
C HIS A 472 -13.27 3.71 -7.35
N GLU A 473 -12.40 2.70 -7.31
CA GLU A 473 -11.19 2.66 -8.15
C GLU A 473 -11.52 2.53 -9.64
N VAL A 474 -10.67 3.14 -10.45
CA VAL A 474 -10.73 3.03 -11.92
C VAL A 474 -9.80 1.90 -12.35
N ASN A 475 -10.23 0.69 -12.08
CA ASN A 475 -9.49 -0.52 -12.44
C ASN A 475 -10.43 -1.73 -12.48
N ALA A 476 -9.88 -2.89 -12.88
CA ALA A 476 -10.56 -4.19 -12.84
C ALA A 476 -9.53 -5.30 -12.72
N TYR A 477 -9.91 -6.46 -12.19
CA TYR A 477 -8.99 -7.59 -12.07
C TYR A 477 -9.69 -8.94 -12.22
N TYR A 478 -8.88 -9.94 -12.55
CA TYR A 478 -9.24 -11.34 -12.49
C TYR A 478 -8.41 -12.03 -11.41
N ASP A 479 -9.07 -12.74 -10.52
CA ASP A 479 -8.41 -13.58 -9.52
C ASP A 479 -8.41 -15.05 -9.97
N PRO A 480 -7.23 -15.59 -10.36
CA PRO A 480 -7.12 -16.94 -10.85
C PRO A 480 -7.35 -18.02 -9.78
N LEU A 481 -7.16 -17.70 -8.49
CA LEU A 481 -7.29 -18.66 -7.39
C LEU A 481 -8.75 -19.00 -7.09
N ILE A 482 -9.66 -18.06 -7.35
CA ILE A 482 -11.11 -18.23 -7.17
C ILE A 482 -11.88 -18.20 -8.49
N ASN A 483 -11.18 -18.07 -9.62
CA ASN A 483 -11.76 -17.95 -10.97
C ASN A 483 -12.85 -16.88 -11.09
N SER A 484 -12.56 -15.68 -10.58
CA SER A 484 -13.51 -14.58 -10.49
C SER A 484 -13.00 -13.32 -11.17
N ILE A 485 -13.90 -12.55 -11.79
CA ILE A 485 -13.62 -11.22 -12.35
C ILE A 485 -14.31 -10.13 -11.51
N PHE A 486 -13.62 -9.00 -11.31
CA PHE A 486 -14.08 -7.89 -10.50
C PHE A 486 -14.01 -6.59 -11.31
N PHE A 487 -15.14 -5.89 -11.39
CA PHE A 487 -15.26 -4.59 -12.06
C PHE A 487 -15.80 -3.55 -11.08
N PRO A 488 -14.95 -2.76 -10.42
CA PRO A 488 -15.35 -1.66 -9.54
C PRO A 488 -16.30 -0.66 -10.20
N ALA A 489 -17.20 -0.07 -9.44
CA ALA A 489 -18.12 0.97 -9.91
C ALA A 489 -17.38 2.19 -10.50
N GLY A 490 -16.17 2.45 -10.03
CA GLY A 490 -15.34 3.56 -10.48
C GLY A 490 -14.95 3.50 -11.94
N ILE A 491 -14.65 2.29 -12.48
CA ILE A 491 -14.32 2.14 -13.90
C ILE A 491 -15.56 2.14 -14.79
N LEU A 492 -16.74 1.83 -14.22
CA LEU A 492 -18.03 1.77 -14.91
C LEU A 492 -18.74 3.14 -14.97
N GLN A 493 -18.00 4.23 -14.85
CA GLN A 493 -18.52 5.60 -14.97
C GLN A 493 -18.37 6.13 -16.39
N ALA A 494 -19.22 7.10 -16.78
CA ALA A 494 -19.12 7.71 -18.10
C ALA A 494 -17.66 8.24 -18.35
N PRO A 495 -17.12 7.97 -19.55
CA PRO A 495 -17.78 7.62 -20.83
C PRO A 495 -17.99 6.13 -21.11
N PHE A 496 -17.98 5.26 -20.13
CA PHE A 496 -18.25 3.83 -20.29
C PHE A 496 -19.64 3.58 -20.92
#